data_662928c4c7a5eb49443afb0b00bb89b7
#
_entry.id   662928c4c7a5eb49443afb0b00bb89b7
#
_cell.length_a   1.000
_cell.length_b   1.000
_cell.length_c   1.000
_cell.angle_alpha   90.00
_cell.angle_beta   90.00
_cell.angle_gamma   90.00
#
_symmetry.space_group_name_H-M   'P 1'
#
loop_
_entity.id
_entity.type
_entity.pdbx_description
1 polymer ?
#
loop_
_entity_poly.entity_id
_entity_poly.type
_entity_poly.pdbx_seq_one_letter_code
_entity_poly.pdbx_strand_id
1 'polypeptide(L)'
;MSKVFDLSELASYGKDMRRIAEENPKKQRQFLQKEGNKLRSRTKAQARKLGKKTGNYLKSIKRGKVYDYRGDKAIRVYSYAPHAHLIEDGHRMVTHDGREVGFVKGHHVFEVAAEGFEPEFYTDLDNMLDEELVEKL
;
A
#
# COMPACT_ATOMS: atom_id res chain seq x y z
N MET A 1 -8.84 0.99 8.67
CA MET A 1 -7.89 2.06 8.33
C MET A 1 -6.93 1.58 7.25
N SER A 2 -6.75 2.33 6.21
CA SER A 2 -5.86 1.94 5.11
C SER A 2 -4.41 1.96 5.57
N LYS A 3 -3.61 1.02 5.06
CA LYS A 3 -2.17 1.01 5.34
C LYS A 3 -1.44 1.96 4.41
N VAL A 4 -0.42 2.59 4.94
CA VAL A 4 0.52 3.42 4.18
C VAL A 4 1.73 2.55 3.87
N PHE A 5 2.12 2.51 2.60
CA PHE A 5 3.36 1.89 2.17
C PHE A 5 4.44 2.96 2.27
N ASP A 6 5.20 2.92 3.34
CA ASP A 6 6.14 3.96 3.74
C ASP A 6 7.57 3.56 3.40
N LEU A 7 8.21 4.32 2.51
CA LEU A 7 9.57 4.07 2.08
C LEU A 7 10.61 4.43 3.14
N SER A 8 10.23 5.15 4.21
CA SER A 8 11.17 5.44 5.29
C SER A 8 11.59 4.18 6.04
N GLU A 9 10.81 3.10 5.96
CA GLU A 9 11.15 1.79 6.52
C GLU A 9 12.32 1.14 5.78
N LEU A 10 12.68 1.63 4.61
CA LEU A 10 13.77 1.11 3.79
C LEU A 10 15.10 1.81 4.12
N ALA A 11 15.44 1.85 5.40
CA ALA A 11 16.63 2.59 5.89
C ALA A 11 17.93 2.16 5.20
N SER A 12 18.04 0.90 4.81
CA SER A 12 19.21 0.39 4.10
C SER A 12 19.42 1.03 2.74
N TYR A 13 18.35 1.59 2.15
CA TYR A 13 18.39 2.27 0.87
C TYR A 13 18.31 3.79 0.99
N GLY A 14 18.23 4.31 2.22
CA GLY A 14 17.93 5.71 2.47
C GLY A 14 18.83 6.69 1.75
N LYS A 15 20.15 6.48 1.79
CA LYS A 15 21.11 7.36 1.14
C LYS A 15 20.97 7.36 -0.38
N ASP A 16 20.81 6.20 -0.98
CA ASP A 16 20.70 6.06 -2.43
C ASP A 16 19.39 6.64 -2.92
N MET A 17 18.28 6.41 -2.21
CA MET A 17 16.99 6.99 -2.55
C MET A 17 17.00 8.52 -2.43
N ARG A 18 17.64 9.06 -1.39
CA ARG A 18 17.76 10.52 -1.23
C ARG A 18 18.57 11.14 -2.34
N ARG A 19 19.65 10.49 -2.75
CA ARG A 19 20.47 10.96 -3.87
C ARG A 19 19.65 10.98 -5.16
N ILE A 20 18.87 9.94 -5.43
CA ILE A 20 18.00 9.89 -6.60
C ILE A 20 16.94 10.99 -6.52
N ALA A 21 16.37 11.23 -5.34
CA ALA A 21 15.39 12.29 -5.13
C ALA A 21 15.95 13.67 -5.48
N GLU A 22 17.22 13.93 -5.15
CA GLU A 22 17.90 15.19 -5.45
C GLU A 22 18.30 15.30 -6.92
N GLU A 23 18.85 14.24 -7.50
CA GLU A 23 19.39 14.24 -8.86
C GLU A 23 18.32 13.97 -9.92
N ASN A 24 17.31 13.14 -9.60
CA ASN A 24 16.26 12.78 -10.54
C ASN A 24 14.92 12.56 -9.82
N PRO A 25 14.30 13.64 -9.32
CA PRO A 25 13.05 13.52 -8.57
C PRO A 25 11.89 12.96 -9.41
N LYS A 26 11.92 13.20 -10.72
CA LYS A 26 10.90 12.66 -11.62
C LYS A 26 10.95 11.13 -11.67
N LYS A 27 12.15 10.56 -11.72
CA LYS A 27 12.33 9.11 -11.76
C LYS A 27 11.88 8.47 -10.46
N GLN A 28 12.18 9.08 -9.31
CA GLN A 28 11.70 8.62 -8.03
C GLN A 28 10.17 8.62 -7.98
N ARG A 29 9.54 9.70 -8.43
CA ARG A 29 8.08 9.80 -8.46
C ARG A 29 7.47 8.73 -9.36
N GLN A 30 8.02 8.54 -10.55
CA GLN A 30 7.53 7.51 -11.48
C GLN A 30 7.66 6.11 -10.90
N PHE A 31 8.77 5.82 -10.22
CA PHE A 31 8.98 4.55 -9.54
C PHE A 31 7.90 4.31 -8.49
N LEU A 32 7.67 5.29 -7.62
CA LEU A 32 6.66 5.17 -6.57
C LEU A 32 5.25 4.99 -7.13
N GLN A 33 4.91 5.72 -8.19
CA GLN A 33 3.61 5.59 -8.85
C GLN A 33 3.41 4.20 -9.43
N LYS A 34 4.44 3.65 -10.05
CA LYS A 34 4.41 2.30 -10.62
C LYS A 34 4.25 1.24 -9.53
N GLU A 35 5.01 1.38 -8.43
CA GLU A 35 4.94 0.46 -7.31
C GLU A 35 3.59 0.55 -6.59
N GLY A 36 3.05 1.75 -6.46
CA GLY A 36 1.72 1.96 -5.90
C GLY A 36 0.64 1.30 -6.76
N ASN A 37 0.76 1.36 -8.09
CA ASN A 37 -0.16 0.68 -8.99
C ASN A 37 -0.11 -0.84 -8.83
N LYS A 38 1.09 -1.40 -8.68
CA LYS A 38 1.27 -2.83 -8.42
C LYS A 38 0.62 -3.24 -7.10
N LEU A 39 0.86 -2.49 -6.04
CA LEU A 39 0.26 -2.76 -4.73
C LEU A 39 -1.26 -2.65 -4.78
N ARG A 40 -1.79 -1.65 -5.48
CA ARG A 40 -3.24 -1.52 -5.69
C ARG A 40 -3.82 -2.75 -6.37
N SER A 41 -3.17 -3.25 -7.41
CA SER A 41 -3.61 -4.45 -8.12
C SER A 41 -3.60 -5.68 -7.22
N ARG A 42 -2.56 -5.86 -6.40
CA ARG A 42 -2.49 -6.95 -5.43
C ARG A 42 -3.54 -6.83 -4.35
N THR A 43 -3.81 -5.61 -3.89
CA THR A 43 -4.85 -5.36 -2.89
C THR A 43 -6.23 -5.72 -3.45
N LYS A 44 -6.52 -5.33 -4.69
CA LYS A 44 -7.77 -5.70 -5.36
C LYS A 44 -7.89 -7.22 -5.54
N ALA A 45 -6.80 -7.88 -5.91
CA ALA A 45 -6.80 -9.34 -6.06
C ALA A 45 -7.12 -10.03 -4.74
N GLN A 46 -6.56 -9.53 -3.64
CA GLN A 46 -6.85 -10.05 -2.30
C GLN A 46 -8.32 -9.79 -1.91
N ALA A 47 -8.84 -8.59 -2.23
CA ALA A 47 -10.22 -8.25 -1.94
C ALA A 47 -11.22 -9.11 -2.72
N ARG A 48 -10.89 -9.52 -3.95
CA ARG A 48 -11.77 -10.39 -4.76
C ARG A 48 -12.01 -11.74 -4.10
N LYS A 49 -11.14 -12.18 -3.23
CA LYS A 49 -11.31 -13.45 -2.49
C LYS A 49 -12.48 -13.39 -1.51
N LEU A 50 -13.00 -12.21 -1.19
CA LEU A 50 -14.15 -12.04 -0.31
C LEU A 50 -15.50 -12.33 -0.98
N GLY A 51 -15.52 -12.46 -2.31
CA GLY A 51 -16.72 -12.86 -3.07
C GLY A 51 -17.40 -11.71 -3.81
N LYS A 52 -18.55 -12.00 -4.40
CA LYS A 52 -19.27 -11.11 -5.33
C LYS A 52 -19.84 -9.84 -4.69
N LYS A 53 -20.06 -9.84 -3.37
CA LYS A 53 -20.66 -8.69 -2.67
C LYS A 53 -19.67 -7.53 -2.45
N THR A 54 -18.45 -7.65 -2.97
CA THR A 54 -17.39 -6.68 -2.72
C THR A 54 -17.16 -5.69 -3.86
N GLY A 55 -18.06 -5.60 -4.85
CA GLY A 55 -17.89 -4.74 -6.02
C GLY A 55 -17.63 -3.28 -5.66
N ASN A 56 -18.38 -2.70 -4.71
CA ASN A 56 -18.17 -1.33 -4.26
C ASN A 56 -16.87 -1.18 -3.50
N TYR A 57 -16.51 -2.18 -2.70
CA TYR A 57 -15.24 -2.18 -1.99
C TYR A 57 -14.05 -2.21 -2.98
N LEU A 58 -14.12 -3.06 -4.00
CA LEU A 58 -13.07 -3.12 -5.03
C LEU A 58 -12.90 -1.77 -5.72
N LYS A 59 -13.99 -1.12 -6.09
CA LYS A 59 -13.94 0.20 -6.72
C LYS A 59 -13.38 1.28 -5.82
N SER A 60 -13.49 1.11 -4.50
CA SER A 60 -13.02 2.07 -3.52
C SER A 60 -11.50 2.02 -3.30
N ILE A 61 -10.83 0.97 -3.76
CA ILE A 61 -9.39 0.80 -3.56
C ILE A 61 -8.65 1.65 -4.58
N LYS A 62 -7.92 2.64 -4.08
CA LYS A 62 -7.24 3.66 -4.89
C LYS A 62 -5.77 3.78 -4.50
N ARG A 63 -4.99 4.21 -5.47
CA ARG A 63 -3.62 4.67 -5.26
C ARG A 63 -3.65 6.19 -5.08
N GLY A 64 -3.04 6.66 -4.00
CA GLY A 64 -2.90 8.09 -3.76
C GLY A 64 -1.77 8.71 -4.56
N LYS A 65 -1.53 9.98 -4.32
CA LYS A 65 -0.40 10.72 -4.91
C LYS A 65 0.85 10.49 -4.06
N VAL A 66 2.01 10.67 -4.65
CA VAL A 66 3.27 10.70 -3.91
C VAL A 66 3.23 11.89 -2.95
N TYR A 67 3.63 11.68 -1.70
CA TYR A 67 3.60 12.70 -0.67
C TYR A 67 4.84 12.60 0.21
N ASP A 68 5.08 13.66 1.00
CA ASP A 68 6.19 13.68 1.94
C ASP A 68 5.76 13.06 3.27
N TYR A 69 6.58 12.15 3.77
CA TYR A 69 6.36 11.49 5.06
C TYR A 69 7.68 11.47 5.83
N ARG A 70 7.76 12.27 6.87
CA ARG A 70 8.95 12.36 7.74
C ARG A 70 10.25 12.61 6.97
N GLY A 71 10.19 13.46 5.93
CA GLY A 71 11.35 13.81 5.12
C GLY A 71 11.61 12.89 3.93
N ASP A 72 10.90 11.77 3.81
CA ASP A 72 11.01 10.85 2.69
C ASP A 72 9.76 10.91 1.81
N LYS A 73 9.88 10.43 0.58
CA LYS A 73 8.72 10.29 -0.30
C LYS A 73 8.03 8.96 -0.02
N ALA A 74 6.72 8.99 -0.01
CA ALA A 74 5.90 7.82 0.20
C ALA A 74 4.71 7.80 -0.75
N ILE A 75 4.11 6.63 -0.93
CA ILE A 75 2.87 6.48 -1.67
C ILE A 75 1.94 5.58 -0.86
N ARG A 76 0.64 5.79 -1.04
CA ARG A 76 -0.38 5.14 -0.25
C ARG A 76 -1.40 4.46 -1.15
N VAL A 77 -1.76 3.24 -0.79
CA VAL A 77 -2.93 2.56 -1.34
C VAL A 77 -3.97 2.49 -0.23
N TYR A 78 -5.19 2.92 -0.52
CA TYR A 78 -6.24 3.09 0.48
C TYR A 78 -7.61 2.77 -0.09
N SER A 79 -8.61 2.68 0.79
CA SER A 79 -10.02 2.56 0.40
C SER A 79 -10.78 3.75 0.97
N TYR A 80 -11.65 4.35 0.15
CA TYR A 80 -12.55 5.40 0.62
C TYR A 80 -13.92 4.85 1.06
N ALA A 81 -14.12 3.54 1.04
CA ALA A 81 -15.38 2.95 1.47
C ALA A 81 -15.58 3.18 2.97
N PRO A 82 -16.80 3.59 3.41
CA PRO A 82 -17.06 3.92 4.81
C PRO A 82 -16.79 2.77 5.78
N HIS A 83 -16.96 1.53 5.33
CA HIS A 83 -16.83 0.34 6.19
C HIS A 83 -15.53 -0.44 5.92
N ALA A 84 -14.57 0.15 5.19
CA ALA A 84 -13.32 -0.53 4.86
C ALA A 84 -12.56 -1.01 6.10
N HIS A 85 -12.55 -0.22 7.18
CA HIS A 85 -11.88 -0.57 8.43
C HIS A 85 -12.49 -1.82 9.08
N LEU A 86 -13.80 -2.03 8.92
CA LEU A 86 -14.47 -3.21 9.46
C LEU A 86 -14.05 -4.48 8.72
N ILE A 87 -13.86 -4.37 7.40
CA ILE A 87 -13.36 -5.49 6.59
C ILE A 87 -11.93 -5.82 6.96
N GLU A 88 -11.11 -4.80 7.13
CA GLU A 88 -9.68 -4.97 7.44
C GLU A 88 -9.47 -5.53 8.85
N ASP A 89 -10.09 -4.90 9.85
CA ASP A 89 -9.79 -5.17 11.26
C ASP A 89 -10.83 -6.05 11.97
N GLY A 90 -11.99 -6.26 11.33
CA GLY A 90 -13.11 -6.96 11.97
C GLY A 90 -13.98 -6.01 12.78
N HIS A 91 -15.02 -6.55 13.38
CA HIS A 91 -15.97 -5.74 14.16
C HIS A 91 -16.75 -6.57 15.15
N ARG A 92 -17.28 -5.89 16.17
CA ARG A 92 -18.17 -6.51 17.15
C ARG A 92 -19.55 -6.74 16.55
N MET A 93 -20.12 -7.89 16.86
CA MET A 93 -21.51 -8.20 16.49
C MET A 93 -22.41 -7.72 17.63
N VAL A 94 -23.37 -6.85 17.31
CA VAL A 94 -24.32 -6.31 18.30
C VAL A 94 -25.75 -6.57 17.86
N THR A 95 -26.65 -6.80 18.84
CA THR A 95 -28.09 -6.92 18.58
C THR A 95 -28.71 -5.53 18.46
N HIS A 96 -29.98 -5.47 18.02
CA HIS A 96 -30.72 -4.20 17.91
C HIS A 96 -30.79 -3.44 19.25
N ASP A 97 -30.76 -4.14 20.36
CA ASP A 97 -30.80 -3.52 21.70
C ASP A 97 -29.41 -3.14 22.23
N GLY A 98 -28.36 -3.25 21.37
CA GLY A 98 -27.01 -2.84 21.72
C GLY A 98 -26.16 -3.87 22.45
N ARG A 99 -26.68 -5.09 22.65
CA ARG A 99 -25.95 -6.14 23.35
C ARG A 99 -24.92 -6.79 22.44
N GLU A 100 -23.69 -6.92 22.91
CA GLU A 100 -22.62 -7.59 22.17
C GLU A 100 -22.81 -9.10 22.23
N VAL A 101 -22.84 -9.76 21.06
CA VAL A 101 -23.06 -11.21 20.95
C VAL A 101 -21.91 -11.95 20.27
N GLY A 102 -20.86 -11.25 19.85
CA GLY A 102 -19.70 -11.88 19.23
C GLY A 102 -18.81 -10.90 18.52
N PHE A 103 -17.84 -11.45 17.76
CA PHE A 103 -16.89 -10.67 16.99
C PHE A 103 -16.71 -11.30 15.61
N VAL A 104 -16.73 -10.47 14.55
CA VAL A 104 -16.44 -10.89 13.19
C VAL A 104 -14.96 -10.59 12.92
N LYS A 105 -14.18 -11.63 12.63
CA LYS A 105 -12.74 -11.50 12.37
C LYS A 105 -12.49 -10.69 11.10
N GLY A 106 -11.49 -9.80 11.14
CA GLY A 106 -11.07 -9.03 9.97
C GLY A 106 -10.38 -9.89 8.91
N HIS A 107 -10.43 -9.42 7.68
CA HIS A 107 -9.83 -10.12 6.53
C HIS A 107 -8.42 -9.64 6.21
N HIS A 108 -7.98 -8.52 6.78
CA HIS A 108 -6.62 -7.96 6.61
C HIS A 108 -6.19 -7.87 5.14
N VAL A 109 -7.07 -7.38 4.28
CA VAL A 109 -6.86 -7.31 2.84
C VAL A 109 -5.62 -6.50 2.49
N PHE A 110 -5.49 -5.28 3.04
CA PHE A 110 -4.35 -4.42 2.78
C PHE A 110 -3.06 -4.97 3.40
N GLU A 111 -3.15 -5.50 4.60
CA GLU A 111 -2.00 -6.08 5.30
C GLU A 111 -1.42 -7.26 4.54
N VAL A 112 -2.26 -8.20 4.14
CA VAL A 112 -1.84 -9.39 3.38
C VAL A 112 -1.25 -9.00 2.04
N ALA A 113 -1.89 -8.06 1.33
CA ALA A 113 -1.39 -7.58 0.04
C ALA A 113 -0.02 -6.89 0.18
N ALA A 114 0.14 -6.04 1.18
CA ALA A 114 1.39 -5.33 1.42
C ALA A 114 2.52 -6.28 1.79
N GLU A 115 2.27 -7.24 2.68
CA GLU A 115 3.26 -8.24 3.07
C GLU A 115 3.70 -9.09 1.88
N GLY A 116 2.76 -9.51 1.04
CA GLY A 116 3.06 -10.30 -0.15
C GLY A 116 3.80 -9.52 -1.22
N PHE A 117 3.61 -8.19 -1.27
CA PHE A 117 4.26 -7.32 -2.24
C PHE A 117 5.67 -6.90 -1.82
N GLU A 118 5.98 -6.90 -0.53
CA GLU A 118 7.25 -6.38 -0.01
C GLU A 118 8.48 -6.96 -0.70
N PRO A 119 8.63 -8.29 -0.91
CA PRO A 119 9.78 -8.83 -1.63
C PRO A 119 9.91 -8.30 -3.06
N GLU A 120 8.81 -8.17 -3.78
CA GLU A 120 8.80 -7.61 -5.14
C GLU A 120 9.21 -6.14 -5.14
N PHE A 121 8.75 -5.38 -4.15
CA PHE A 121 9.12 -3.98 -4.00
C PHE A 121 10.64 -3.83 -3.84
N TYR A 122 11.25 -4.62 -2.98
CA TYR A 122 12.71 -4.57 -2.78
C TYR A 122 13.47 -4.96 -4.04
N THR A 123 12.99 -5.97 -4.77
CA THR A 123 13.61 -6.36 -6.05
C THR A 123 13.52 -5.23 -7.07
N ASP A 124 12.35 -4.61 -7.20
CA ASP A 124 12.13 -3.50 -8.12
C ASP A 124 13.00 -2.29 -7.74
N LEU A 125 13.14 -2.03 -6.44
CA LEU A 125 13.97 -0.95 -5.93
C LEU A 125 15.45 -1.19 -6.26
N ASP A 126 15.95 -2.39 -6.02
CA ASP A 126 17.34 -2.75 -6.36
C ASP A 126 17.59 -2.56 -7.85
N ASN A 127 16.67 -2.99 -8.69
CA ASN A 127 16.79 -2.84 -10.15
C ASN A 127 16.81 -1.37 -10.56
N MET A 128 15.98 -0.53 -9.96
CA MET A 128 15.96 0.90 -10.24
C MET A 128 17.28 1.56 -9.83
N LEU A 129 17.81 1.22 -8.65
CA LEU A 129 19.07 1.75 -8.16
C LEU A 129 20.23 1.34 -9.06
N ASP A 130 20.26 0.08 -9.52
CA ASP A 130 21.29 -0.41 -10.44
C ASP A 130 21.23 0.34 -11.78
N GLU A 131 20.05 0.56 -12.32
CA GLU A 131 19.88 1.33 -13.56
C GLU A 131 20.40 2.75 -13.41
N GLU A 132 20.10 3.42 -12.29
CA GLU A 132 20.60 4.77 -12.02
C GLU A 132 22.13 4.82 -11.93
N LEU A 133 22.73 3.82 -11.29
CA LEU A 133 24.19 3.76 -11.19
C LEU A 133 24.84 3.55 -12.56
N VAL A 134 24.26 2.70 -13.40
CA VAL A 134 24.78 2.43 -14.76
C VAL A 134 24.67 3.68 -15.63
N GLU A 135 23.56 4.42 -15.58
CA GLU A 135 23.37 5.65 -16.35
C GLU A 135 24.41 6.73 -16.01
N LYS A 136 25.01 6.69 -14.84
CA LYS A 136 26.02 7.66 -14.39
C LYS A 136 27.45 7.27 -14.71
N LEU A 137 27.65 6.08 -15.18
CA LEU A 137 28.96 5.62 -15.62
C LEU A 137 29.24 6.16 -17.03
#